data_8aa97277c376445b2a81c5e7cad1930c
#
_entry.id   8aa97277c376445b2a81c5e7cad1930c
#
_cell.length_a   1.000
_cell.length_b   1.000
_cell.length_c   1.000
_cell.angle_alpha   90.00
_cell.angle_beta   90.00
_cell.angle_gamma   90.00
#
_symmetry.space_group_name_H-M   'P 1'
#
loop_
_entity.id
_entity.type
_entity.pdbx_description
1 polymer ?
#
loop_
_entity_poly.entity_id
_entity_poly.type
_entity_poly.pdbx_seq_one_letter_code
_entity_poly.pdbx_strand_id
1 'polypeptide(L)'
;PELGGEAGLVLIDPPYSAPESEVAAVLALLGPWIAPDCVVVVERPKRAPAPALPSFLVLEDTRAWGETAAHFAAPPAPGGPDEGGSR
;
A
#
# COMPACT_ATOMS: atom_id res chain seq x y z
N PRO A 1 -1.51 -11.34 -14.12
CA PRO A 1 -2.79 -11.59 -13.55
C PRO A 1 -3.79 -10.60 -13.98
N GLU A 2 -4.98 -10.94 -13.88
CA GLU A 2 -5.95 -10.15 -14.26
C GLU A 2 -6.50 -9.49 -13.13
N LEU A 3 -6.25 -8.28 -12.90
CA LEU A 3 -6.84 -7.54 -11.82
C LEU A 3 -7.92 -6.77 -12.47
N GLY A 4 -8.97 -6.79 -12.39
CA GLY A 4 -10.00 -6.10 -13.08
C GLY A 4 -10.57 -4.90 -12.37
N GLY A 5 -9.78 -4.25 -11.58
CA GLY A 5 -10.27 -3.11 -10.85
C GLY A 5 -11.02 -3.51 -9.61
N GLU A 6 -10.98 -4.78 -9.28
CA GLU A 6 -11.72 -5.27 -8.15
C GLU A 6 -10.87 -6.07 -7.23
N ALA A 7 -9.60 -5.81 -7.18
CA ALA A 7 -8.72 -6.56 -6.30
C ALA A 7 -9.02 -6.23 -4.85
N GLY A 8 -9.31 -7.24 -4.05
CA GLY A 8 -9.54 -7.06 -2.63
C GLY A 8 -8.29 -7.16 -1.81
N LEU A 9 -7.27 -7.84 -2.32
CA LEU A 9 -6.00 -7.98 -1.62
C LEU A 9 -4.90 -7.97 -2.65
N VAL A 10 -3.91 -7.13 -2.43
CA VAL A 10 -2.74 -7.07 -3.30
C VAL A 10 -1.52 -7.27 -2.43
N LEU A 11 -0.68 -8.23 -2.76
CA LEU A 11 0.55 -8.46 -2.03
C LEU A 11 1.71 -8.06 -2.90
N ILE A 12 2.55 -7.15 -2.40
CA ILE A 12 3.75 -6.68 -3.06
C ILE A 12 4.94 -7.16 -2.26
N ASP A 13 5.74 -8.04 -2.84
CA ASP A 13 6.88 -8.63 -2.14
C ASP A 13 8.11 -8.51 -3.02
N PRO A 14 8.65 -7.31 -3.18
CA PRO A 14 9.81 -7.12 -4.04
C PRO A 14 11.08 -7.66 -3.39
N PRO A 15 12.10 -7.93 -4.17
CA PRO A 15 13.37 -8.35 -3.58
C PRO A 15 13.87 -7.30 -2.61
N TYR A 16 14.58 -7.74 -1.58
CA TYR A 16 15.11 -6.81 -0.59
C TYR A 16 16.03 -5.78 -1.24
N SER A 17 16.65 -6.11 -2.34
CA SER A 17 17.55 -5.18 -3.01
C SER A 17 16.82 -4.15 -3.88
N ALA A 18 15.52 -4.27 -4.05
CA ALA A 18 14.80 -3.34 -4.90
C ALA A 18 14.87 -1.93 -4.31
N PRO A 19 15.19 -0.91 -5.10
CA PRO A 19 15.24 0.43 -4.57
C PRO A 19 13.85 0.94 -4.21
N GLU A 20 13.80 1.88 -3.28
CA GLU A 20 12.52 2.40 -2.84
C GLU A 20 11.75 3.06 -3.98
N SER A 21 12.45 3.67 -4.91
CA SER A 21 11.79 4.30 -6.04
C SER A 21 11.08 3.29 -6.92
N GLU A 22 11.64 2.09 -7.01
CA GLU A 22 11.00 1.07 -7.83
C GLU A 22 9.75 0.54 -7.13
N VAL A 23 9.80 0.40 -5.82
CA VAL A 23 8.63 -0.04 -5.05
C VAL A 23 7.53 1.00 -5.20
N ALA A 24 7.87 2.29 -5.09
CA ALA A 24 6.90 3.36 -5.23
C ALA A 24 6.28 3.36 -6.63
N ALA A 25 7.08 3.07 -7.66
CA ALA A 25 6.58 3.04 -9.02
C ALA A 25 5.58 1.90 -9.21
N VAL A 26 5.86 0.75 -8.62
CA VAL A 26 4.94 -0.37 -8.72
C VAL A 26 3.63 -0.03 -8.03
N LEU A 27 3.69 0.59 -6.85
CA LEU A 27 2.48 0.96 -6.14
C LEU A 27 1.66 1.95 -6.94
N ALA A 28 2.31 2.89 -7.62
CA ALA A 28 1.60 3.88 -8.40
C ALA A 28 0.82 3.26 -9.56
N LEU A 29 1.24 2.10 -10.03
CA LEU A 29 0.56 1.45 -11.13
C LEU A 29 -0.73 0.75 -10.70
N LEU A 30 -0.99 0.64 -9.41
CA LEU A 30 -2.14 -0.09 -8.94
C LEU A 30 -3.45 0.66 -9.03
N GLY A 31 -3.40 1.98 -9.21
CA GLY A 31 -4.60 2.81 -9.12
C GLY A 31 -5.82 2.25 -9.84
N PRO A 32 -5.72 1.90 -11.12
CA PRO A 32 -6.90 1.43 -11.84
C PRO A 32 -7.43 0.08 -11.37
N TRP A 33 -6.64 -0.63 -10.56
CA TRP A 33 -6.97 -2.00 -10.17
C TRP A 33 -7.45 -2.11 -8.72
N ILE A 34 -7.50 -1.00 -7.99
CA ILE A 34 -7.78 -1.02 -6.56
C ILE A 34 -9.27 -0.84 -6.32
N ALA A 35 -9.90 -1.79 -5.65
CA ALA A 35 -11.28 -1.64 -5.22
C ALA A 35 -11.32 -0.78 -3.96
N PRO A 36 -12.44 -0.15 -3.65
CA PRO A 36 -12.52 0.73 -2.48
C PRO A 36 -12.19 0.05 -1.16
N ASP A 37 -12.42 -1.26 -1.07
CA ASP A 37 -12.13 -1.97 0.16
C ASP A 37 -10.87 -2.82 0.04
N CYS A 38 -10.01 -2.53 -0.90
CA CYS A 38 -8.80 -3.29 -1.11
C CYS A 38 -7.78 -3.05 -0.02
N VAL A 39 -7.03 -4.08 0.32
CA VAL A 39 -5.89 -3.95 1.22
C VAL A 39 -4.64 -4.28 0.42
N VAL A 40 -3.65 -3.41 0.49
CA VAL A 40 -2.37 -3.60 -0.17
C VAL A 40 -1.33 -3.87 0.90
N VAL A 41 -0.63 -4.98 0.80
CA VAL A 41 0.40 -5.34 1.76
C VAL A 41 1.74 -5.29 1.05
N VAL A 42 2.66 -4.49 1.58
CA VAL A 42 3.99 -4.35 0.99
C VAL A 42 5.01 -4.89 1.99
N GLU A 43 5.77 -5.90 1.59
CA GLU A 43 6.79 -6.47 2.47
C GLU A 43 8.14 -5.86 2.15
N ARG A 44 8.84 -5.40 3.16
CA ARG A 44 10.14 -4.78 3.02
C ARG A 44 11.06 -5.22 4.16
N PRO A 45 12.37 -5.04 4.00
CA PRO A 45 13.26 -5.28 5.13
C PRO A 45 12.85 -4.40 6.29
N LYS A 46 12.94 -4.94 7.48
CA LYS A 46 12.52 -4.22 8.66
C LYS A 46 13.22 -2.87 8.81
N ARG A 47 14.48 -2.78 8.40
CA ARG A 47 15.23 -1.54 8.55
C ARG A 47 15.00 -0.55 7.43
N ALA A 48 14.27 -0.92 6.40
CA ALA A 48 14.00 0.01 5.32
C ALA A 48 12.90 0.97 5.75
N PRO A 49 12.87 2.16 5.18
CA PRO A 49 11.77 3.09 5.50
C PRO A 49 10.47 2.55 4.96
N ALA A 50 9.37 3.02 5.52
CA ALA A 50 8.07 2.68 5.00
C ALA A 50 7.98 3.14 3.55
N PRO A 51 7.29 2.39 2.68
CA PRO A 51 7.24 2.76 1.27
C PRO A 51 6.47 4.06 1.07
N ALA A 52 6.90 4.81 0.07
CA ALA A 52 6.18 6.01 -0.30
C ALA A 52 4.90 5.59 -1.01
N LEU A 53 3.77 5.98 -0.50
CA LEU A 53 2.48 5.56 -1.04
C LEU A 53 1.93 6.59 -2.00
N PRO A 54 1.29 6.15 -3.08
CA PRO A 54 0.57 7.10 -3.94
C PRO A 54 -0.61 7.70 -3.19
N SER A 55 -1.13 8.79 -3.69
CA SER A 55 -2.17 9.53 -2.98
C SER A 55 -3.45 8.73 -2.77
N PHE A 56 -3.66 7.66 -3.53
CA PHE A 56 -4.88 6.88 -3.37
C PHE A 56 -4.74 5.76 -2.33
N LEU A 57 -3.63 5.72 -1.58
CA LEU A 57 -3.45 4.75 -0.52
C LEU A 57 -3.01 5.43 0.76
N VAL A 58 -3.47 4.91 1.88
CA VAL A 58 -3.10 5.43 3.20
C VAL A 58 -2.53 4.26 3.99
N LEU A 59 -1.42 4.47 4.67
CA LEU A 59 -0.82 3.45 5.51
C LEU A 59 -1.68 3.27 6.75
N GLU A 60 -2.10 2.05 7.01
CA GLU A 60 -2.96 1.77 8.14
C GLU A 60 -2.29 1.00 9.24
N ASP A 61 -1.30 0.22 8.96
CA ASP A 61 -0.63 -0.55 9.98
C ASP A 61 0.71 -1.03 9.46
N THR A 62 1.62 -1.32 10.36
CA THR A 62 2.89 -1.92 10.02
C THR A 62 3.19 -2.97 11.06
N ARG A 63 3.51 -4.16 10.63
CA ARG A 63 3.85 -5.24 11.52
C ARG A 63 5.20 -5.77 11.15
N ALA A 64 6.02 -6.10 12.14
CA ALA A 64 7.37 -6.57 11.89
C ALA A 64 7.61 -7.88 12.59
N TRP A 65 8.33 -8.77 11.94
CA TRP A 65 8.77 -9.98 12.56
C TRP A 65 10.08 -10.40 11.89
N GLY A 66 11.02 -10.85 12.70
CA GLY A 66 12.34 -11.16 12.18
C GLY A 66 12.94 -9.96 11.49
N GLU A 67 13.37 -10.13 10.26
CA GLU A 67 13.98 -9.07 9.49
C GLU A 67 12.99 -8.41 8.53
N THR A 68 11.73 -8.76 8.61
CA THR A 68 10.73 -8.33 7.65
C THR A 68 9.70 -7.41 8.30
N ALA A 69 9.23 -6.44 7.55
CA ALA A 69 8.09 -5.64 7.95
C ALA A 69 7.04 -5.71 6.85
N ALA A 70 5.78 -5.82 7.25
CA ALA A 70 4.66 -5.76 6.31
C ALA A 70 3.91 -4.47 6.58
N HIS A 71 3.75 -3.67 5.54
CA HIS A 71 3.06 -2.39 5.62
C HIS A 71 1.69 -2.56 4.98
N PHE A 72 0.65 -2.29 5.73
CA PHE A 72 -0.72 -2.47 5.26
C PHE A 72 -1.30 -1.12 4.88
N ALA A 73 -1.76 -0.99 3.67
CA ALA A 73 -2.31 0.26 3.17
C ALA A 73 -3.65 -0.01 2.51
N ALA A 74 -4.47 1.01 2.44
CA ALA A 74 -5.79 0.89 1.82
C ALA A 74 -6.21 2.24 1.28
N PRO A 75 -7.17 2.29 0.38
CA PRO A 75 -7.71 3.57 -0.07
C PRO A 75 -8.32 4.30 1.11
N PRO A 76 -8.31 5.62 1.10
CA PRO A 76 -8.95 6.38 2.16
C PRO A 76 -10.43 6.08 2.18
N ALA A 77 -11.01 6.12 3.36
CA ALA A 77 -12.43 5.85 3.51
C ALA A 77 -13.24 6.89 2.75
N PRO A 78 -14.27 6.50 2.03
CA PRO A 78 -15.08 7.46 1.31
C PRO A 78 -15.75 8.43 2.26
N GLY A 79 -15.72 9.65 1.91
CA GLY A 79 -16.34 10.67 2.68
C GLY A 79 -15.68 10.88 4.00
N GLY A 80 -14.52 10.36 4.14
CA GLY A 80 -13.98 10.30 5.41
C GLY A 80 -13.48 11.54 5.90
N PRO A 81 -12.41 11.42 6.57
CA PRO A 81 -12.03 12.42 7.46
C PRO A 81 -11.99 13.73 6.89
N ASP A 82 -11.95 13.76 5.69
CA ASP A 82 -11.81 14.94 5.22
C ASP A 82 -12.90 15.69 5.45
N GLU A 83 -13.85 15.24 5.58
CA GLU A 83 -14.79 15.98 5.78
C GLU A 83 -14.82 16.37 7.00
N GLY A 84 -14.45 15.81 7.34
CA GLY A 84 -14.59 16.24 8.42
C GLY A 84 -13.84 17.11 8.70
N GLY A 85 -13.36 16.86 8.28
CA GLY A 85 -12.80 17.56 8.64
C GLY A 85 -13.44 18.51 9.07
N SER A 86 -13.87 18.44 8.83
CA SER A 86 -14.22 18.94 9.14
C SER A 86 -14.56 19.31 9.92
N ARG A 87 -14.58 19.38 10.04
CA ARG A 87 -14.91 19.68 10.68
C ARG A 87 -14.52 20.28 11.12
#